data_d8c41eb17b95485a083856ab9c486d40
#
_entry.id   d8c41eb17b95485a083856ab9c486d40
#
_cell.length_a   1.000
_cell.length_b   1.000
_cell.length_c   1.000
_cell.angle_alpha   90.00
_cell.angle_beta   90.00
_cell.angle_gamma   90.00
#
_symmetry.space_group_name_H-M   'P 1'
#
loop_
_entity.id
_entity.type
_entity.pdbx_description
1 polymer ?
#
loop_
_entity_poly.entity_id
_entity_poly.type
_entity_poly.pdbx_seq_one_letter_code
_entity_poly.pdbx_strand_id
1 'polypeptide(L)'
;MTLPGAFYGPVQKAIALAVGFRYLGAKGDIKVDNPSVEKDDEYSTSQVSLLTGPYNDFECVEAGWAVNPSVYGDRQTRLFVYWTISNEIALGAAIYPISIPGGLQYIITIYIYKDPYTNNWWVQYGENTNIGYWPPELFETIRYNAESVEWGGEVYSSTIGHTPHTATQMGNGQFASVFGESSTITRMRIHDNSAALKIPEYVAEFTDEFNCYDVWYLSDYVEDPELYYGGPGQNPKCP
;
A
#
# COMPACT_ATOMS: atom_id res chain seq x y z
N MET A 1 6.40 21.26 -16.84
CA MET A 1 5.59 21.56 -15.65
C MET A 1 6.03 20.57 -14.59
N THR A 2 6.88 20.99 -13.66
CA THR A 2 7.47 20.12 -12.62
C THR A 2 6.35 19.73 -11.67
N LEU A 3 6.05 18.44 -11.58
CA LEU A 3 5.07 17.90 -10.63
C LEU A 3 5.55 18.17 -9.20
N PRO A 4 4.68 18.54 -8.26
CA PRO A 4 5.06 18.69 -6.87
C PRO A 4 5.43 17.30 -6.34
N GLY A 5 6.73 17.12 -6.05
CA GLY A 5 7.28 16.14 -5.15
C GLY A 5 6.76 14.71 -5.26
N ALA A 6 7.44 13.89 -6.07
CA ALA A 6 7.68 12.53 -5.62
C ALA A 6 8.21 12.67 -4.18
N PHE A 7 7.59 12.01 -3.22
CA PHE A 7 8.07 11.99 -1.84
C PHE A 7 9.38 11.19 -1.78
N TYR A 8 10.47 11.81 -2.24
CA TYR A 8 11.85 11.31 -2.09
C TYR A 8 12.36 11.70 -0.69
N GLY A 9 11.63 11.26 0.31
CA GLY A 9 12.08 11.36 1.69
C GLY A 9 12.34 9.99 2.27
N PRO A 10 12.91 9.90 3.47
CA PRO A 10 13.09 8.62 4.12
C PRO A 10 11.72 8.00 4.44
N VAL A 11 11.41 6.90 3.79
CA VAL A 11 10.24 6.06 4.06
C VAL A 11 10.67 4.75 4.69
N GLN A 12 9.79 4.17 5.47
CA GLN A 12 9.92 2.79 5.96
C GLN A 12 8.73 1.97 5.50
N LYS A 13 9.02 0.78 4.99
CA LYS A 13 8.04 -0.18 4.49
C LYS A 13 7.99 -1.43 5.34
N ALA A 14 6.82 -2.04 5.40
CA ALA A 14 6.60 -3.41 5.87
C ALA A 14 5.61 -4.06 4.89
N ILE A 15 6.15 -4.92 4.01
CA ILE A 15 5.46 -5.38 2.80
C ILE A 15 5.68 -6.86 2.51
N ALA A 16 4.71 -7.44 1.80
CA ALA A 16 4.87 -8.65 1.00
C ALA A 16 5.28 -8.24 -0.41
N LEU A 17 6.36 -8.82 -0.94
CA LEU A 17 6.96 -8.47 -2.22
C LEU A 17 6.99 -9.67 -3.15
N ALA A 18 6.39 -9.56 -4.33
CA ALA A 18 6.51 -10.51 -5.43
C ALA A 18 7.32 -9.90 -6.57
N VAL A 19 8.39 -10.58 -7.01
CA VAL A 19 9.33 -10.10 -8.04
C VAL A 19 9.54 -11.16 -9.11
N GLY A 20 9.80 -10.75 -10.35
CA GLY A 20 10.40 -11.60 -11.37
C GLY A 20 9.49 -12.01 -12.51
N PHE A 21 8.29 -11.48 -12.62
CA PHE A 21 7.38 -11.76 -13.73
C PHE A 21 6.89 -10.48 -14.40
N ARG A 22 6.08 -10.64 -15.44
CA ARG A 22 5.35 -9.54 -16.06
C ARG A 22 3.99 -9.46 -15.41
N TYR A 23 3.82 -8.51 -14.50
CA TYR A 23 2.55 -8.28 -13.85
C TYR A 23 1.72 -7.27 -14.63
N LEU A 24 0.47 -7.61 -14.90
CA LEU A 24 -0.55 -6.79 -15.55
C LEU A 24 -1.64 -6.37 -14.56
N GLY A 25 -1.49 -6.71 -13.29
CA GLY A 25 -2.39 -6.28 -12.23
C GLY A 25 -2.11 -6.95 -10.91
N ALA A 26 -2.64 -6.34 -9.85
CA ALA A 26 -2.59 -6.85 -8.50
C ALA A 26 -3.84 -6.45 -7.72
N LYS A 27 -4.30 -7.34 -6.86
CA LYS A 27 -5.49 -7.15 -6.02
C LYS A 27 -5.15 -7.49 -4.57
N GLY A 28 -5.82 -6.81 -3.63
CA GLY A 28 -5.78 -7.12 -2.22
C GLY A 28 -6.98 -6.54 -1.47
N ASP A 29 -7.36 -7.22 -0.41
CA ASP A 29 -8.33 -6.74 0.56
C ASP A 29 -7.59 -6.13 1.73
N ILE A 30 -7.60 -4.83 1.82
CA ILE A 30 -6.85 -4.05 2.80
C ILE A 30 -7.75 -3.75 4.00
N LYS A 31 -7.32 -4.15 5.19
CA LYS A 31 -7.98 -3.76 6.43
C LYS A 31 -7.94 -2.24 6.58
N VAL A 32 -9.07 -1.63 6.96
CA VAL A 32 -9.18 -0.20 7.15
C VAL A 32 -8.85 0.16 8.59
N ASP A 33 -7.66 0.71 8.80
CA ASP A 33 -7.18 1.20 10.08
C ASP A 33 -7.04 2.73 10.07
N ASN A 34 -6.86 3.35 11.21
CA ASN A 34 -6.58 4.79 11.33
C ASN A 34 -5.38 5.01 12.24
N PRO A 35 -4.15 4.88 11.70
CA PRO A 35 -2.92 5.10 12.46
C PRO A 35 -2.85 6.51 13.05
N SER A 36 -2.20 6.61 14.21
CA SER A 36 -1.76 7.90 14.73
C SER A 36 -0.56 8.39 13.93
N VAL A 37 -0.63 9.60 13.41
CA VAL A 37 0.46 10.30 12.74
C VAL A 37 0.98 11.39 13.67
N GLU A 38 2.29 11.38 13.96
CA GLU A 38 2.88 12.26 14.98
C GLU A 38 2.87 13.73 14.55
N LYS A 39 3.41 14.02 13.37
CA LYS A 39 3.54 15.37 12.83
C LYS A 39 2.69 15.59 11.60
N ASP A 40 2.41 16.85 11.29
CA ASP A 40 1.55 17.21 10.14
C ASP A 40 2.23 16.96 8.78
N ASP A 41 3.54 16.87 8.73
CA ASP A 41 4.33 16.55 7.53
C ASP A 41 4.64 15.07 7.35
N GLU A 42 4.17 14.22 8.25
CA GLU A 42 4.29 12.76 8.18
C GLU A 42 3.05 12.11 7.60
N TYR A 43 3.18 10.88 7.12
CA TYR A 43 2.05 10.07 6.70
C TYR A 43 2.23 8.58 6.99
N SER A 44 1.12 7.87 6.98
CA SER A 44 1.06 6.41 7.01
C SER A 44 0.05 5.91 6.00
N THR A 45 0.43 4.87 5.26
CA THR A 45 -0.39 4.27 4.21
C THR A 45 -0.53 2.76 4.37
N SER A 46 -1.52 2.22 3.65
CA SER A 46 -1.62 0.81 3.32
C SER A 46 -2.11 0.67 1.88
N GLN A 47 -1.39 -0.11 1.07
CA GLN A 47 -1.60 -0.10 -0.37
C GLN A 47 -1.31 -1.43 -1.06
N VAL A 48 -1.77 -1.48 -2.30
CA VAL A 48 -1.31 -2.36 -3.37
C VAL A 48 -0.53 -1.51 -4.35
N SER A 49 0.71 -1.90 -4.67
CA SER A 49 1.59 -1.17 -5.58
C SER A 49 2.14 -2.09 -6.66
N LEU A 50 2.24 -1.60 -7.88
CA LEU A 50 2.93 -2.25 -8.98
C LEU A 50 4.06 -1.33 -9.44
N LEU A 51 5.26 -1.89 -9.58
CA LEU A 51 6.48 -1.12 -9.83
C LEU A 51 7.29 -1.73 -10.96
N THR A 52 8.07 -0.87 -11.63
CA THR A 52 9.10 -1.28 -12.60
C THR A 52 10.23 -0.27 -12.60
N GLY A 53 11.44 -0.74 -12.87
CA GLY A 53 12.65 0.08 -12.89
C GLY A 53 13.56 -0.11 -11.68
N PRO A 54 14.75 0.49 -11.71
CA PRO A 54 15.71 0.39 -10.61
C PRO A 54 15.26 1.20 -9.38
N TYR A 55 15.72 0.81 -8.21
CA TYR A 55 15.35 1.38 -6.91
C TYR A 55 15.37 2.92 -6.84
N ASN A 56 16.30 3.57 -7.55
CA ASN A 56 16.44 5.03 -7.52
C ASN A 56 15.72 5.75 -8.68
N ASP A 57 15.08 5.01 -9.58
CA ASP A 57 14.41 5.54 -10.76
C ASP A 57 13.33 4.56 -11.23
N PHE A 58 12.36 4.31 -10.34
CA PHE A 58 11.26 3.42 -10.63
C PHE A 58 9.99 4.20 -10.97
N GLU A 59 9.15 3.59 -11.76
CA GLU A 59 7.76 4.03 -11.96
C GLU A 59 6.82 3.12 -11.20
N CYS A 60 5.78 3.70 -10.61
CA CYS A 60 4.77 2.93 -9.89
C CYS A 60 3.34 3.41 -10.18
N VAL A 61 2.42 2.50 -9.98
CA VAL A 61 1.00 2.76 -9.83
C VAL A 61 0.55 2.11 -8.52
N GLU A 62 -0.05 2.90 -7.65
CA GLU A 62 -0.46 2.41 -6.33
C GLU A 62 -1.77 3.03 -5.85
N ALA A 63 -2.49 2.26 -5.05
CA ALA A 63 -3.75 2.67 -4.45
C ALA A 63 -4.01 1.95 -3.13
N GLY A 64 -4.74 2.61 -2.24
CA GLY A 64 -5.06 2.11 -0.92
C GLY A 64 -5.69 3.17 -0.04
N TRP A 65 -5.33 3.16 1.24
CA TRP A 65 -5.70 4.25 2.14
C TRP A 65 -4.46 4.94 2.73
N ALA A 66 -4.63 6.21 3.07
CA ALA A 66 -3.61 7.04 3.69
C ALA A 66 -4.20 7.89 4.83
N VAL A 67 -3.40 8.10 5.88
CA VAL A 67 -3.54 9.20 6.82
C VAL A 67 -2.41 10.17 6.53
N ASN A 68 -2.74 11.34 5.98
CA ASN A 68 -1.77 12.34 5.54
C ASN A 68 -2.28 13.75 5.83
N PRO A 69 -1.94 14.31 6.99
CA PRO A 69 -2.43 15.63 7.39
C PRO A 69 -2.02 16.76 6.46
N SER A 70 -0.82 16.67 5.87
CA SER A 70 -0.31 17.74 4.97
C SER A 70 -1.11 17.84 3.67
N VAL A 71 -1.68 16.71 3.20
CA VAL A 71 -2.47 16.66 1.96
C VAL A 71 -3.95 16.90 2.22
N TYR A 72 -4.50 16.33 3.29
CA TYR A 72 -5.94 16.31 3.53
C TYR A 72 -6.41 17.31 4.59
N GLY A 73 -5.50 17.88 5.38
CA GLY A 73 -5.83 18.84 6.44
C GLY A 73 -6.43 18.22 7.70
N ASP A 74 -6.49 16.90 7.77
CA ASP A 74 -6.96 16.14 8.94
C ASP A 74 -6.21 14.80 9.10
N ARG A 75 -6.51 14.06 10.17
CA ARG A 75 -5.92 12.74 10.48
C ARG A 75 -6.91 11.60 10.30
N GLN A 76 -7.77 11.70 9.28
CA GLN A 76 -8.70 10.64 8.92
C GLN A 76 -8.11 9.74 7.84
N THR A 77 -8.47 8.47 7.89
CA THR A 77 -8.15 7.51 6.82
C THR A 77 -8.91 7.85 5.56
N ARG A 78 -8.19 8.05 4.47
CA ARG A 78 -8.73 8.48 3.19
C ARG A 78 -8.26 7.59 2.06
N LEU A 79 -9.14 7.35 1.09
CA LEU A 79 -8.79 6.67 -0.15
C LEU A 79 -7.74 7.49 -0.89
N PHE A 80 -6.61 6.85 -1.25
CA PHE A 80 -5.62 7.46 -2.10
C PHE A 80 -5.33 6.62 -3.33
N VAL A 81 -4.92 7.29 -4.38
CA VAL A 81 -4.35 6.73 -5.60
C VAL A 81 -3.17 7.60 -5.95
N TYR A 82 -1.99 7.02 -5.97
CA TYR A 82 -0.79 7.76 -6.35
C TYR A 82 -0.74 7.90 -7.86
N TRP A 83 -0.59 9.11 -8.32
CA TRP A 83 -0.65 9.54 -9.69
C TRP A 83 -2.06 9.64 -10.29
N THR A 84 -2.59 10.82 -10.43
CA THR A 84 -3.86 11.05 -11.09
C THR A 84 -3.80 12.25 -12.03
N ILE A 85 -4.56 12.15 -13.12
CA ILE A 85 -4.83 13.26 -14.04
C ILE A 85 -6.23 13.83 -13.82
N SER A 86 -7.11 13.10 -13.16
CA SER A 86 -8.51 13.48 -13.01
C SER A 86 -8.79 14.14 -11.67
N ASN A 87 -9.36 15.34 -11.71
CA ASN A 87 -9.89 16.05 -10.53
C ASN A 87 -11.32 15.58 -10.16
N GLU A 88 -11.87 14.59 -10.86
CA GLU A 88 -13.28 14.19 -10.74
C GLU A 88 -13.51 12.96 -9.86
N ILE A 89 -12.45 12.25 -9.45
CA ILE A 89 -12.59 11.09 -8.59
C ILE A 89 -12.42 11.55 -7.15
N ALA A 90 -13.21 10.96 -6.25
CA ALA A 90 -13.20 11.22 -4.81
C ALA A 90 -11.90 10.73 -4.14
N LEU A 91 -10.75 11.11 -4.70
CA LEU A 91 -9.46 11.00 -4.04
C LEU A 91 -9.52 11.83 -2.77
N GLY A 92 -9.10 11.25 -1.67
CA GLY A 92 -9.22 11.88 -0.37
C GLY A 92 -10.60 11.71 0.26
N ALA A 93 -11.50 10.91 -0.29
CA ALA A 93 -12.74 10.53 0.40
C ALA A 93 -12.41 9.80 1.70
N ALA A 94 -12.99 10.27 2.81
CA ALA A 94 -12.84 9.59 4.09
C ALA A 94 -13.47 8.19 4.03
N ILE A 95 -12.76 7.18 4.57
CA ILE A 95 -13.21 5.80 4.59
C ILE A 95 -13.78 5.49 5.95
N TYR A 96 -15.01 5.00 5.99
CA TYR A 96 -15.71 4.56 7.18
C TYR A 96 -16.52 3.29 6.90
N PRO A 97 -16.71 2.44 7.91
CA PRO A 97 -16.15 2.52 9.28
C PRO A 97 -14.70 2.04 9.36
N ILE A 98 -14.01 2.41 10.47
CA ILE A 98 -12.66 1.98 10.81
C ILE A 98 -12.71 0.69 11.63
N SER A 99 -11.75 -0.21 11.41
CA SER A 99 -11.58 -1.45 12.17
C SER A 99 -11.24 -1.18 13.64
N ILE A 100 -11.72 -2.06 14.51
CA ILE A 100 -11.48 -1.96 15.96
C ILE A 100 -10.64 -3.18 16.37
N PRO A 101 -9.46 -3.01 16.99
CA PRO A 101 -8.69 -4.13 17.50
C PRO A 101 -9.52 -5.05 18.41
N GLY A 102 -9.49 -6.35 18.15
CA GLY A 102 -10.32 -7.34 18.83
C GLY A 102 -11.84 -7.21 18.61
N GLY A 103 -12.27 -6.32 17.72
CA GLY A 103 -13.68 -6.04 17.42
C GLY A 103 -14.03 -6.24 15.93
N LEU A 104 -14.97 -5.43 15.45
CA LEU A 104 -15.39 -5.47 14.05
C LEU A 104 -14.24 -5.05 13.13
N GLN A 105 -14.02 -5.83 12.08
CA GLN A 105 -13.01 -5.57 11.07
C GLN A 105 -13.68 -5.13 9.77
N TYR A 106 -13.14 -4.09 9.15
CA TYR A 106 -13.60 -3.54 7.89
C TYR A 106 -12.47 -3.57 6.87
N ILE A 107 -12.78 -3.87 5.63
CA ILE A 107 -11.83 -3.97 4.53
C ILE A 107 -12.26 -3.12 3.35
N ILE A 108 -11.29 -2.68 2.57
CA ILE A 108 -11.51 -2.19 1.21
C ILE A 108 -10.80 -3.13 0.24
N THR A 109 -11.44 -3.43 -0.88
CA THR A 109 -10.81 -4.17 -1.96
C THR A 109 -10.25 -3.18 -2.97
N ILE A 110 -8.95 -3.30 -3.26
CA ILE A 110 -8.26 -2.54 -4.31
C ILE A 110 -7.78 -3.52 -5.37
N TYR A 111 -8.08 -3.22 -6.62
CA TYR A 111 -7.55 -3.93 -7.77
C TYR A 111 -6.99 -2.94 -8.79
N ILE A 112 -5.70 -3.03 -9.07
CA ILE A 112 -5.03 -2.28 -10.12
C ILE A 112 -4.78 -3.24 -11.27
N TYR A 113 -5.18 -2.88 -12.48
CA TYR A 113 -5.01 -3.75 -13.64
C TYR A 113 -4.81 -2.96 -14.93
N LYS A 114 -4.07 -3.57 -15.85
CA LYS A 114 -3.83 -3.06 -17.18
C LYS A 114 -4.88 -3.57 -18.15
N ASP A 115 -5.59 -2.65 -18.78
CA ASP A 115 -6.55 -2.97 -19.83
C ASP A 115 -5.80 -3.35 -21.14
N PRO A 116 -6.03 -4.56 -21.69
CA PRO A 116 -5.31 -5.03 -22.87
C PRO A 116 -5.67 -4.28 -24.15
N TYR A 117 -6.79 -3.56 -24.20
CA TYR A 117 -7.23 -2.84 -25.37
C TYR A 117 -6.73 -1.40 -25.42
N THR A 118 -6.80 -0.70 -24.29
CA THR A 118 -6.41 0.72 -24.18
C THR A 118 -4.99 0.89 -23.66
N ASN A 119 -4.42 -0.14 -23.02
CA ASN A 119 -3.18 -0.11 -22.26
C ASN A 119 -3.21 0.82 -21.05
N ASN A 120 -4.36 1.34 -20.65
CA ASN A 120 -4.51 2.10 -19.42
C ASN A 120 -4.33 1.19 -18.20
N TRP A 121 -3.73 1.74 -17.16
CA TRP A 121 -3.78 1.13 -15.85
C TRP A 121 -5.04 1.63 -15.13
N TRP A 122 -5.96 0.71 -14.81
CA TRP A 122 -7.21 1.01 -14.11
C TRP A 122 -7.09 0.73 -12.63
N VAL A 123 -7.77 1.54 -11.81
CA VAL A 123 -8.02 1.27 -10.39
C VAL A 123 -9.49 0.95 -10.20
N GLN A 124 -9.73 -0.18 -9.55
CA GLN A 124 -11.05 -0.63 -9.15
C GLN A 124 -11.14 -0.66 -7.62
N TYR A 125 -12.21 -0.10 -7.09
CA TYR A 125 -12.59 -0.13 -5.69
C TYR A 125 -13.76 -1.10 -5.49
N GLY A 126 -13.65 -1.95 -4.47
CA GLY A 126 -14.60 -3.04 -4.31
C GLY A 126 -14.49 -4.05 -5.45
N GLU A 127 -15.58 -4.76 -5.72
CA GLU A 127 -15.52 -5.86 -6.70
C GLU A 127 -15.74 -5.37 -8.15
N ASN A 128 -16.37 -4.19 -8.37
CA ASN A 128 -16.81 -3.80 -9.72
C ASN A 128 -16.77 -2.30 -10.03
N THR A 129 -16.25 -1.44 -9.16
CA THR A 129 -16.30 0.01 -9.37
C THR A 129 -14.95 0.54 -9.84
N ASN A 130 -14.81 0.81 -11.13
CA ASN A 130 -13.64 1.51 -11.64
C ASN A 130 -13.70 2.97 -11.21
N ILE A 131 -12.67 3.44 -10.50
CA ILE A 131 -12.60 4.79 -9.93
C ILE A 131 -11.67 5.71 -10.70
N GLY A 132 -10.83 5.17 -11.58
CA GLY A 132 -9.92 5.95 -12.41
C GLY A 132 -8.93 5.11 -13.19
N TYR A 133 -8.13 5.79 -13.98
CA TYR A 133 -7.07 5.14 -14.74
C TYR A 133 -5.88 6.08 -14.99
N TRP A 134 -4.73 5.48 -15.24
CA TRP A 134 -3.54 6.16 -15.74
C TRP A 134 -3.34 5.81 -17.21
N PRO A 135 -3.30 6.80 -18.12
CA PRO A 135 -2.97 6.57 -19.52
C PRO A 135 -1.51 6.14 -19.67
N PRO A 136 -1.19 5.26 -20.64
CA PRO A 136 0.17 4.74 -20.82
C PRO A 136 1.20 5.81 -21.22
N GLU A 137 0.74 6.94 -21.75
CA GLU A 137 1.57 8.08 -22.17
C GLU A 137 2.27 8.78 -20.99
N LEU A 138 1.81 8.52 -19.77
CA LEU A 138 2.42 9.05 -18.54
C LEU A 138 3.73 8.37 -18.17
N PHE A 139 3.98 7.19 -18.70
CA PHE A 139 5.00 6.26 -18.26
C PHE A 139 5.96 5.91 -19.39
N GLU A 140 7.21 5.62 -19.01
CA GLU A 140 8.23 5.11 -19.92
C GLU A 140 8.34 3.58 -19.89
N THR A 141 8.34 3.01 -18.69
CA THR A 141 8.61 1.59 -18.45
C THR A 141 7.38 0.81 -18.02
N ILE A 142 6.67 1.23 -16.97
CA ILE A 142 5.47 0.53 -16.46
C ILE A 142 4.30 0.55 -17.46
N ARG A 143 4.38 1.40 -18.49
CA ARG A 143 3.44 1.36 -19.61
C ARG A 143 3.31 -0.01 -20.28
N TYR A 144 4.29 -0.88 -20.14
CA TYR A 144 4.28 -2.24 -20.70
C TYR A 144 3.79 -3.27 -19.68
N ASN A 145 4.39 -3.31 -18.53
CA ASN A 145 4.07 -4.19 -17.40
C ASN A 145 4.80 -3.74 -16.14
N ALA A 146 4.38 -4.24 -14.99
CA ALA A 146 5.17 -4.14 -13.77
C ALA A 146 6.12 -5.35 -13.63
N GLU A 147 7.23 -5.16 -12.92
CA GLU A 147 8.24 -6.18 -12.63
C GLU A 147 8.15 -6.67 -11.18
N SER A 148 7.49 -5.88 -10.33
CA SER A 148 7.21 -6.23 -8.94
C SER A 148 5.83 -5.77 -8.50
N VAL A 149 5.32 -6.45 -7.49
CA VAL A 149 4.08 -6.13 -6.78
C VAL A 149 4.37 -6.10 -5.29
N GLU A 150 3.88 -5.06 -4.64
CA GLU A 150 3.98 -4.88 -3.19
C GLU A 150 2.58 -4.78 -2.58
N TRP A 151 2.41 -5.41 -1.42
CA TRP A 151 1.25 -5.27 -0.53
C TRP A 151 1.75 -4.94 0.85
N GLY A 152 1.20 -3.93 1.52
CA GLY A 152 1.59 -3.60 2.89
C GLY A 152 1.45 -2.14 3.24
N GLY A 153 2.24 -1.70 4.20
CA GLY A 153 2.26 -0.34 4.71
C GLY A 153 3.54 0.42 4.43
N GLU A 154 3.42 1.74 4.44
CA GLU A 154 4.53 2.67 4.35
C GLU A 154 4.32 3.81 5.33
N VAL A 155 5.39 4.24 5.99
CA VAL A 155 5.44 5.44 6.83
C VAL A 155 6.51 6.37 6.30
N TYR A 156 6.16 7.64 6.16
CA TYR A 156 7.11 8.72 5.90
C TYR A 156 7.30 9.59 7.13
N SER A 157 8.54 9.88 7.46
CA SER A 157 8.92 10.89 8.44
C SER A 157 10.33 11.39 8.18
N SER A 158 10.57 12.67 8.42
CA SER A 158 11.92 13.25 8.37
C SER A 158 12.86 12.74 9.45
N THR A 159 12.34 12.01 10.45
CA THR A 159 13.13 11.43 11.54
C THR A 159 13.44 9.94 11.36
N ILE A 160 13.04 9.32 10.24
CA ILE A 160 13.43 7.95 9.90
C ILE A 160 14.95 7.85 9.81
N GLY A 161 15.52 6.81 10.44
CA GLY A 161 16.97 6.63 10.55
C GLY A 161 17.66 7.57 11.56
N HIS A 162 16.91 8.32 12.33
CA HIS A 162 17.42 9.21 13.39
C HIS A 162 16.85 8.81 14.75
N THR A 163 17.51 9.28 15.83
CA THR A 163 17.02 9.15 17.20
C THR A 163 16.68 10.55 17.75
N PRO A 164 15.49 10.78 18.28
CA PRO A 164 14.38 9.83 18.41
C PRO A 164 13.72 9.48 17.06
N HIS A 165 13.30 8.22 16.93
CA HIS A 165 12.48 7.80 15.80
C HIS A 165 11.07 8.41 15.89
N THR A 166 10.37 8.51 14.76
CA THR A 166 8.97 8.95 14.77
C THR A 166 8.05 7.98 15.52
N ALA A 167 7.04 8.51 16.22
CA ALA A 167 5.95 7.74 16.81
C ALA A 167 4.75 7.55 15.85
N THR A 168 4.92 7.92 14.57
CA THR A 168 3.90 7.65 13.54
C THR A 168 3.72 6.15 13.38
N GLN A 169 2.48 5.70 13.52
CA GLN A 169 2.12 4.29 13.46
C GLN A 169 1.98 3.80 12.02
N MET A 170 2.32 2.54 11.78
CA MET A 170 1.95 1.82 10.57
C MET A 170 0.76 0.90 10.88
N GLY A 171 -0.23 0.89 9.97
CA GLY A 171 -1.44 0.09 10.16
C GLY A 171 -2.26 0.55 11.37
N ASN A 172 -2.52 -0.33 12.30
CA ASN A 172 -3.19 0.01 13.57
C ASN A 172 -2.23 0.26 14.74
N GLY A 173 -0.92 0.37 14.46
CA GLY A 173 0.12 0.59 15.45
C GLY A 173 0.56 -0.65 16.23
N GLN A 174 -0.01 -1.82 15.94
CA GLN A 174 0.44 -3.09 16.52
C GLN A 174 1.43 -3.77 15.58
N PHE A 175 2.41 -4.47 16.15
CA PHE A 175 3.28 -5.35 15.37
C PHE A 175 2.48 -6.49 14.73
N ALA A 176 3.04 -7.07 13.66
CA ALA A 176 2.44 -8.20 12.96
C ALA A 176 2.11 -9.34 13.95
N SER A 177 0.87 -9.80 13.94
CA SER A 177 0.41 -10.86 14.82
C SER A 177 -0.71 -11.66 14.15
N VAL A 178 -1.90 -11.71 14.73
CA VAL A 178 -3.01 -12.53 14.22
C VAL A 178 -4.15 -11.66 13.72
N PHE A 179 -5.04 -12.27 12.94
CA PHE A 179 -6.24 -11.62 12.41
C PHE A 179 -7.05 -10.93 13.54
N GLY A 180 -7.44 -9.70 13.29
CA GLY A 180 -8.20 -8.86 14.24
C GLY A 180 -7.33 -8.03 15.18
N GLU A 181 -6.08 -8.40 15.41
CA GLU A 181 -5.17 -7.67 16.31
C GLU A 181 -4.28 -6.69 15.56
N SER A 182 -3.58 -7.13 14.50
CA SER A 182 -2.75 -6.27 13.66
C SER A 182 -3.42 -5.89 12.34
N SER A 183 -2.78 -5.03 11.57
CA SER A 183 -3.20 -4.72 10.21
C SER A 183 -2.98 -5.89 9.28
N THR A 184 -3.85 -6.05 8.29
CA THR A 184 -3.79 -7.20 7.39
C THR A 184 -4.17 -6.83 5.96
N ILE A 185 -3.59 -7.56 4.99
CA ILE A 185 -4.06 -7.63 3.62
C ILE A 185 -4.30 -9.11 3.30
N THR A 186 -5.51 -9.41 2.85
CA THR A 186 -5.94 -10.75 2.47
C THR A 186 -6.35 -10.80 1.01
N ARG A 187 -6.68 -11.99 0.50
CA ARG A 187 -7.06 -12.23 -0.89
C ARG A 187 -6.10 -11.55 -1.89
N MET A 188 -4.80 -11.60 -1.59
CA MET A 188 -3.77 -11.09 -2.49
C MET A 188 -3.75 -11.89 -3.78
N ARG A 189 -3.84 -11.18 -4.91
CA ARG A 189 -3.81 -11.78 -6.25
C ARG A 189 -2.93 -10.99 -7.17
N ILE A 190 -2.34 -11.68 -8.12
CA ILE A 190 -1.65 -11.11 -9.27
C ILE A 190 -2.40 -11.42 -10.56
N HIS A 191 -2.26 -10.54 -11.52
CA HIS A 191 -2.62 -10.76 -12.90
C HIS A 191 -1.34 -10.70 -13.73
N ASP A 192 -0.98 -11.82 -14.34
CA ASP A 192 0.14 -11.93 -15.26
C ASP A 192 -0.37 -12.11 -16.71
N ASN A 193 0.42 -12.73 -17.58
CA ASN A 193 -0.01 -13.03 -18.94
C ASN A 193 -1.13 -14.10 -19.04
N SER A 194 -1.52 -14.72 -17.93
CA SER A 194 -2.72 -15.56 -17.87
C SER A 194 -3.97 -14.66 -17.80
N ALA A 195 -5.08 -15.12 -18.33
CA ALA A 195 -6.33 -14.35 -18.32
C ALA A 195 -7.05 -14.35 -16.96
N ALA A 196 -6.43 -14.84 -15.89
CA ALA A 196 -7.05 -15.00 -14.58
C ALA A 196 -6.19 -14.43 -13.46
N LEU A 197 -6.86 -13.88 -12.45
CA LEU A 197 -6.25 -13.57 -11.16
C LEU A 197 -5.84 -14.87 -10.46
N LYS A 198 -4.63 -14.91 -9.94
CA LYS A 198 -4.07 -16.07 -9.22
C LYS A 198 -3.35 -15.64 -7.94
N ILE A 199 -3.18 -16.60 -7.04
CA ILE A 199 -2.35 -16.40 -5.84
C ILE A 199 -0.90 -16.16 -6.30
N PRO A 200 -0.21 -15.14 -5.75
CA PRO A 200 1.19 -14.88 -6.08
C PRO A 200 2.06 -16.05 -5.62
N GLU A 201 2.98 -16.48 -6.50
CA GLU A 201 4.04 -17.43 -6.18
C GLU A 201 5.29 -16.64 -5.73
N TYR A 202 6.11 -17.21 -4.84
CA TYR A 202 7.39 -16.61 -4.42
C TYR A 202 7.27 -15.19 -3.86
N VAL A 203 6.52 -15.06 -2.79
CA VAL A 203 6.39 -13.81 -2.03
C VAL A 203 7.46 -13.76 -0.94
N ALA A 204 8.19 -12.66 -0.88
CA ALA A 204 9.14 -12.37 0.18
C ALA A 204 8.57 -11.33 1.15
N GLU A 205 8.91 -11.47 2.42
CA GLU A 205 8.70 -10.42 3.43
C GLU A 205 9.82 -9.40 3.34
N PHE A 206 9.48 -8.13 3.43
CA PHE A 206 10.46 -7.05 3.49
C PHE A 206 10.05 -6.01 4.50
N THR A 207 10.98 -5.61 5.37
CA THR A 207 10.84 -4.45 6.23
C THR A 207 12.18 -3.74 6.34
N ASP A 208 12.16 -2.41 6.32
CA ASP A 208 13.36 -1.59 6.47
C ASP A 208 13.89 -1.65 7.91
N GLU A 209 13.01 -1.68 8.91
CA GLU A 209 13.40 -1.61 10.32
C GLU A 209 12.40 -2.38 11.22
N PHE A 210 12.64 -3.67 11.36
CA PHE A 210 11.71 -4.60 12.02
C PHE A 210 11.44 -4.29 13.52
N ASN A 211 12.30 -3.51 14.17
CA ASN A 211 12.06 -3.06 15.55
C ASN A 211 11.03 -1.93 15.65
N CYS A 212 10.76 -1.24 14.55
CA CYS A 212 9.82 -0.14 14.46
C CYS A 212 8.51 -0.59 13.81
N TYR A 213 8.66 -1.34 12.71
CA TYR A 213 7.55 -1.89 11.93
C TYR A 213 7.94 -3.27 11.42
N ASP A 214 7.08 -4.24 11.56
CA ASP A 214 7.33 -5.58 11.11
C ASP A 214 6.26 -6.13 10.16
N VAL A 215 6.55 -7.27 9.60
CA VAL A 215 5.71 -7.95 8.61
C VAL A 215 5.77 -9.46 8.81
N TRP A 216 4.65 -10.11 8.57
CA TRP A 216 4.54 -11.57 8.56
C TRP A 216 3.59 -12.00 7.45
N TYR A 217 4.12 -12.76 6.49
CA TYR A 217 3.37 -13.35 5.39
C TYR A 217 3.06 -14.81 5.69
N LEU A 218 1.81 -15.12 5.94
CA LEU A 218 1.33 -16.46 6.24
C LEU A 218 0.77 -17.10 4.95
N SER A 219 1.48 -18.09 4.43
CA SER A 219 1.06 -18.88 3.25
C SER A 219 0.87 -20.37 3.56
N ASP A 220 1.46 -20.85 4.64
CA ASP A 220 1.40 -22.24 5.02
C ASP A 220 0.15 -22.52 5.86
N TYR A 221 -0.53 -23.64 5.58
CA TYR A 221 -1.70 -24.12 6.32
C TYR A 221 -2.95 -23.22 6.25
N VAL A 222 -3.00 -22.28 5.32
CA VAL A 222 -4.16 -21.42 5.02
C VAL A 222 -4.61 -21.64 3.57
N GLU A 223 -5.92 -21.52 3.32
CA GLU A 223 -6.44 -21.63 1.95
C GLU A 223 -6.06 -20.42 1.09
N ASP A 224 -5.93 -19.28 1.70
CA ASP A 224 -5.62 -18.00 1.06
C ASP A 224 -4.52 -17.29 1.86
N PRO A 225 -3.41 -16.89 1.24
CA PRO A 225 -2.34 -16.20 1.94
C PRO A 225 -2.80 -14.90 2.59
N GLU A 226 -2.25 -14.64 3.77
CA GLU A 226 -2.54 -13.46 4.58
C GLU A 226 -1.25 -12.70 4.91
N LEU A 227 -1.28 -11.40 4.77
CA LEU A 227 -0.21 -10.52 5.22
C LEU A 227 -0.63 -9.81 6.50
N TYR A 228 0.20 -9.89 7.51
CA TYR A 228 0.12 -9.12 8.75
C TYR A 228 1.27 -8.14 8.80
N TYR A 229 1.02 -6.89 9.17
CA TYR A 229 2.07 -5.88 9.22
C TYR A 229 1.67 -4.73 10.15
N GLY A 230 2.67 -3.94 10.55
CA GLY A 230 2.46 -2.74 11.32
C GLY A 230 3.53 -2.49 12.38
N GLY A 231 3.25 -1.54 13.23
CA GLY A 231 4.10 -1.21 14.37
C GLY A 231 3.87 0.21 14.88
N PRO A 232 4.32 0.48 16.11
CA PRO A 232 4.09 1.76 16.78
C PRO A 232 5.05 2.89 16.33
N GLY A 233 6.05 2.58 15.50
CA GLY A 233 7.20 3.45 15.29
C GLY A 233 8.07 3.46 16.54
N GLN A 234 8.32 4.64 17.12
CA GLN A 234 9.12 4.79 18.32
C GLN A 234 8.65 3.89 19.46
N ASN A 235 9.56 3.11 20.02
CA ASN A 235 9.34 2.21 21.15
C ASN A 235 10.69 1.86 21.81
N PRO A 236 10.74 1.11 22.92
CA PRO A 236 12.00 0.79 23.61
C PRO A 236 13.05 0.06 22.77
N LYS A 237 12.67 -0.60 21.66
CA LYS A 237 13.61 -1.26 20.74
C LYS A 237 13.90 -0.41 19.50
N CYS A 238 13.12 0.63 19.28
CA CYS A 238 13.23 1.60 18.21
C CYS A 238 13.15 3.02 18.84
N PRO A 239 14.22 3.46 19.55
CA PRO A 239 14.21 4.67 20.35
C PRO A 239 14.20 5.97 19.54
#